data_db48842df16a0f580678c44f95ad742e
#
_entry.id   db48842df16a0f580678c44f95ad742e
#
_cell.length_a   1.000
_cell.length_b   1.000
_cell.length_c   1.000
_cell.angle_alpha   90.00
_cell.angle_beta   90.00
_cell.angle_gamma   90.00
#
_symmetry.space_group_name_H-M   'P 1'
#
loop_
_entity.id
_entity.type
_entity.pdbx_description
1 polymer ?
#
loop_
_entity_poly.entity_id
_entity_poly.type
_entity_poly.pdbx_seq_one_letter_code
_entity_poly.pdbx_strand_id
1 'polypeptide(L)'
;MKHDKTLIAVTAGTPAAGGFTADKREQAGKQHIDMGIAEEQAVAMISGMAKGGLHPVWTVYSTFIQRTYDQIAQDLCINSNPAVINVVGGGVNSMNDITHICLFDVPMLCSIPGLIYLAPTTCEEYFAMLRWSIMQDKKPIAIRVP
;
A
#
# COMPACT_ATOMS: atom_id res chain seq x y z
N MET A 1 7.34 -5.20 -13.00
CA MET A 1 8.63 -4.48 -12.85
C MET A 1 9.61 -4.75 -13.99
N LYS A 2 9.94 -5.96 -14.37
CA LYS A 2 10.90 -6.19 -15.49
C LYS A 2 10.47 -5.53 -16.82
N HIS A 3 9.18 -5.53 -17.12
CA HIS A 3 8.61 -5.02 -18.38
C HIS A 3 7.92 -3.66 -18.22
N ASP A 4 7.71 -3.19 -17.00
CA ASP A 4 7.08 -1.91 -16.70
C ASP A 4 7.99 -1.07 -15.79
N LYS A 5 8.53 0.00 -16.33
CA LYS A 5 9.45 0.90 -15.63
C LYS A 5 8.74 1.96 -14.79
N THR A 6 7.43 2.11 -14.96
CA THR A 6 6.62 3.04 -14.17
C THR A 6 6.15 2.43 -12.85
N LEU A 7 6.17 1.09 -12.73
CA LEU A 7 5.76 0.38 -11.52
C LEU A 7 6.86 0.48 -10.44
N ILE A 8 6.54 1.09 -9.32
CA ILE A 8 7.43 1.29 -8.17
C ILE A 8 6.85 0.60 -6.94
N ALA A 9 7.63 -0.29 -6.34
CA ALA A 9 7.28 -0.87 -5.05
C ALA A 9 7.85 -0.03 -3.91
N VAL A 10 7.04 0.27 -2.90
CA VAL A 10 7.43 1.07 -1.74
C VAL A 10 7.16 0.28 -0.47
N THR A 11 8.10 0.34 0.47
CA THR A 11 7.96 -0.22 1.82
C THR A 11 8.43 0.81 2.85
N ALA A 12 8.01 0.64 4.10
CA ALA A 12 8.41 1.51 5.22
C ALA A 12 8.95 0.63 6.36
N GLY A 13 10.24 0.26 6.27
CA GLY A 13 10.94 -0.56 7.27
C GLY A 13 10.54 -2.04 7.31
N THR A 14 9.61 -2.48 6.48
CA THR A 14 9.08 -3.85 6.47
C THR A 14 9.09 -4.49 5.08
N PRO A 15 10.21 -4.53 4.36
CA PRO A 15 10.25 -5.05 2.98
C PRO A 15 9.83 -6.52 2.88
N ALA A 16 10.09 -7.32 3.91
CA ALA A 16 9.69 -8.73 3.95
C ALA A 16 8.16 -8.91 3.90
N ALA A 17 7.38 -7.99 4.48
CA ALA A 17 5.92 -8.02 4.42
C ALA A 17 5.38 -7.91 2.98
N GLY A 18 6.07 -7.17 2.13
CA GLY A 18 5.79 -7.08 0.70
C GLY A 18 6.40 -8.23 -0.12
N GLY A 19 7.01 -9.23 0.54
CA GLY A 19 7.70 -10.32 -0.13
C GLY A 19 9.03 -9.90 -0.79
N PHE A 20 9.59 -8.73 -0.43
CA PHE A 20 10.86 -8.22 -0.94
C PHE A 20 12.03 -8.75 -0.08
N THR A 21 12.44 -9.98 -0.34
CA THR A 21 13.70 -10.56 0.17
C THR A 21 14.91 -9.80 -0.37
N ALA A 22 16.09 -10.00 0.20
CA ALA A 22 17.30 -9.28 -0.21
C ALA A 22 17.59 -9.42 -1.71
N ASP A 23 17.50 -10.64 -2.23
CA ASP A 23 17.68 -10.96 -3.65
C ASP A 23 16.64 -10.29 -4.56
N LYS A 24 15.37 -10.25 -4.12
CA LYS A 24 14.30 -9.56 -4.88
C LYS A 24 14.48 -8.05 -4.89
N ARG A 25 14.98 -7.47 -3.80
CA ARG A 25 15.31 -6.04 -3.75
C ARG A 25 16.45 -5.69 -4.71
N GLU A 26 17.48 -6.52 -4.73
CA GLU A 26 18.58 -6.36 -5.68
C GLU A 26 18.09 -6.45 -7.14
N GLN A 27 17.23 -7.43 -7.46
CA GLN A 27 16.63 -7.57 -8.78
C GLN A 27 15.72 -6.40 -9.16
N ALA A 28 14.97 -5.84 -8.19
CA ALA A 28 14.11 -4.69 -8.42
C ALA A 28 14.91 -3.40 -8.63
N GLY A 29 16.09 -3.29 -7.99
CA GLY A 29 16.95 -2.12 -8.10
C GLY A 29 16.20 -0.84 -7.73
N LYS A 30 16.24 0.15 -8.60
CA LYS A 30 15.60 1.46 -8.37
C LYS A 30 14.05 1.41 -8.36
N GLN A 31 13.44 0.29 -8.72
CA GLN A 31 11.98 0.12 -8.67
C GLN A 31 11.47 -0.37 -7.30
N HIS A 32 12.35 -0.62 -6.33
CA HIS A 32 11.99 -0.82 -4.94
C HIS A 32 12.63 0.25 -4.07
N ILE A 33 11.82 0.92 -3.27
CA ILE A 33 12.25 1.98 -2.35
C ILE A 33 11.77 1.61 -0.95
N ASP A 34 12.69 1.54 0.00
CA ASP A 34 12.36 1.41 1.42
C ASP A 34 12.61 2.74 2.12
N MET A 35 11.56 3.28 2.73
CA MET A 35 11.60 4.58 3.41
C MET A 35 12.14 4.51 4.83
N GLY A 36 12.45 3.30 5.34
CA GLY A 36 12.62 3.09 6.77
C GLY A 36 11.28 3.24 7.50
N ILE A 37 11.30 3.42 8.82
CA ILE A 37 10.06 3.59 9.62
C ILE A 37 9.54 5.02 9.45
N ALA A 38 8.90 5.28 8.31
CA ALA A 38 8.41 6.60 7.91
C ALA A 38 7.17 6.46 7.01
N GLU A 39 6.08 5.91 7.55
CA GLU A 39 4.86 5.60 6.81
C GLU A 39 4.20 6.86 6.25
N GLU A 40 4.20 7.95 6.99
CA GLU A 40 3.64 9.24 6.56
C GLU A 40 4.37 9.77 5.33
N GLN A 41 5.71 9.67 5.35
CA GLN A 41 6.53 10.05 4.20
C GLN A 41 6.30 9.12 3.01
N ALA A 42 6.06 7.83 3.26
CA ALA A 42 5.74 6.88 2.20
C ALA A 42 4.46 7.28 1.46
N VAL A 43 3.40 7.69 2.18
CA VAL A 43 2.15 8.17 1.55
C VAL A 43 2.39 9.43 0.73
N ALA A 44 3.06 10.44 1.28
CA ALA A 44 3.37 11.67 0.56
C ALA A 44 4.18 11.38 -0.71
N MET A 45 5.16 10.48 -0.63
CA MET A 45 5.99 10.10 -1.76
C MET A 45 5.21 9.36 -2.85
N ILE A 46 4.38 8.34 -2.49
CA ILE A 46 3.58 7.64 -3.49
C ILE A 46 2.54 8.55 -4.15
N SER A 47 2.02 9.53 -3.42
CA SER A 47 1.15 10.57 -3.98
C SER A 47 1.89 11.38 -5.05
N GLY A 48 3.08 11.87 -4.75
CA GLY A 48 3.91 12.59 -5.72
C GLY A 48 4.30 11.74 -6.93
N MET A 49 4.64 10.46 -6.73
CA MET A 49 4.93 9.51 -7.80
C MET A 49 3.73 9.30 -8.72
N ALA A 50 2.55 9.06 -8.15
CA ALA A 50 1.31 8.88 -8.92
C ALA A 50 0.97 10.15 -9.72
N LYS A 51 1.12 11.32 -9.10
CA LYS A 51 0.96 12.61 -9.79
C LYS A 51 1.93 12.79 -10.95
N GLY A 52 3.14 12.24 -10.81
CA GLY A 52 4.18 12.24 -11.85
C GLY A 52 4.01 11.17 -12.93
N GLY A 53 2.94 10.38 -12.90
CA GLY A 53 2.67 9.33 -13.91
C GLY A 53 3.36 8.00 -13.64
N LEU A 54 3.87 7.77 -12.42
CA LEU A 54 4.32 6.46 -11.97
C LEU A 54 3.15 5.67 -11.37
N HIS A 55 3.32 4.34 -11.28
CA HIS A 55 2.37 3.43 -10.65
C HIS A 55 2.96 2.88 -9.33
N PRO A 56 2.89 3.64 -8.23
CA PRO A 56 3.42 3.19 -6.96
C PRO A 56 2.49 2.19 -6.27
N VAL A 57 3.09 1.15 -5.68
CA VAL A 57 2.44 0.18 -4.80
C VAL A 57 3.16 0.19 -3.47
N TRP A 58 2.53 0.71 -2.45
CA TRP A 58 3.05 0.69 -1.09
C TRP A 58 2.50 -0.49 -0.32
N THR A 59 3.38 -1.31 0.26
CA THR A 59 2.98 -2.41 1.14
C THR A 59 3.27 -2.05 2.59
N VAL A 60 2.25 -2.16 3.44
CA VAL A 60 2.29 -1.78 4.84
C VAL A 60 1.43 -2.70 5.70
N TYR A 61 1.86 -2.96 6.94
CA TYR A 61 1.00 -3.67 7.90
C TYR A 61 -0.20 -2.83 8.32
N SER A 62 -1.35 -3.50 8.50
CA SER A 62 -2.62 -2.91 8.95
C SER A 62 -2.47 -2.09 10.24
N THR A 63 -1.58 -2.48 11.14
CA THR A 63 -1.31 -1.71 12.37
C THR A 63 -0.55 -0.41 12.09
N PHE A 64 0.39 -0.39 11.15
CA PHE A 64 1.24 0.78 10.90
C PHE A 64 0.57 1.83 10.02
N ILE A 65 -0.40 1.45 9.17
CA ILE A 65 -1.14 2.39 8.34
C ILE A 65 -1.95 3.40 9.17
N GLN A 66 -2.26 3.09 10.43
CA GLN A 66 -3.07 3.96 11.31
C GLN A 66 -2.48 5.37 11.46
N ARG A 67 -1.17 5.51 11.45
CA ARG A 67 -0.50 6.81 11.59
C ARG A 67 -0.57 7.69 10.33
N THR A 68 -1.11 7.18 9.23
CA THR A 68 -1.11 7.86 7.93
C THR A 68 -2.50 8.33 7.49
N TYR A 69 -3.46 8.37 8.40
CA TYR A 69 -4.85 8.72 8.09
C TYR A 69 -4.95 10.05 7.35
N ASP A 70 -4.30 11.08 7.90
CA ASP A 70 -4.33 12.43 7.34
C ASP A 70 -3.67 12.48 5.95
N GLN A 71 -2.49 11.87 5.79
CA GLN A 71 -1.78 11.87 4.52
C GLN A 71 -2.56 11.11 3.44
N ILE A 72 -3.21 9.99 3.78
CA ILE A 72 -4.07 9.27 2.82
C ILE A 72 -5.25 10.17 2.40
N ALA A 73 -5.89 10.83 3.34
CA ALA A 73 -7.01 11.71 3.04
C ALA A 73 -6.58 12.94 2.21
N GLN A 74 -5.53 13.65 2.64
CA GLN A 74 -5.10 14.92 2.06
C GLN A 74 -4.28 14.70 0.77
N ASP A 75 -3.24 13.86 0.83
CA ASP A 75 -2.30 13.75 -0.27
C ASP A 75 -2.83 12.87 -1.41
N LEU A 76 -3.49 11.75 -1.07
CA LEU A 76 -3.99 10.82 -2.08
C LEU A 76 -5.43 11.12 -2.50
N CYS A 77 -6.37 11.16 -1.53
CA CYS A 77 -7.80 11.11 -1.87
C CYS A 77 -8.34 12.44 -2.38
N ILE A 78 -8.02 13.56 -1.74
CA ILE A 78 -8.42 14.90 -2.21
C ILE A 78 -7.85 15.18 -3.60
N ASN A 79 -6.60 14.78 -3.84
CA ASN A 79 -5.94 14.96 -5.13
C ASN A 79 -6.32 13.89 -6.17
N SER A 80 -7.04 12.84 -5.78
CA SER A 80 -7.35 11.67 -6.61
C SER A 80 -6.11 11.05 -7.28
N ASN A 81 -4.97 11.01 -6.57
CA ASN A 81 -3.73 10.44 -7.08
C ASN A 81 -3.80 8.90 -7.06
N PRO A 82 -3.67 8.20 -8.19
CA PRO A 82 -3.95 6.76 -8.32
C PRO A 82 -2.79 5.89 -7.80
N ALA A 83 -2.55 5.90 -6.52
CA ALA A 83 -1.59 5.00 -5.86
C ALA A 83 -2.30 3.77 -5.30
N VAL A 84 -1.58 2.67 -5.17
CA VAL A 84 -2.07 1.42 -4.57
C VAL A 84 -1.43 1.23 -3.19
N ILE A 85 -2.25 0.98 -2.19
CA ILE A 85 -1.83 0.63 -0.83
C ILE A 85 -2.19 -0.84 -0.60
N ASN A 86 -1.18 -1.69 -0.44
CA ASN A 86 -1.36 -3.09 -0.10
C ASN A 86 -1.28 -3.26 1.42
N VAL A 87 -2.43 -3.41 2.08
CA VAL A 87 -2.56 -3.50 3.54
C VAL A 87 -2.48 -4.96 3.95
N VAL A 88 -1.36 -5.36 4.53
CA VAL A 88 -1.09 -6.75 4.91
C VAL A 88 -1.30 -7.00 6.41
N GLY A 89 -1.53 -8.27 6.75
CA GLY A 89 -1.74 -8.70 8.13
C GLY A 89 -3.06 -8.19 8.72
N GLY A 90 -4.06 -7.91 7.88
CA GLY A 90 -5.37 -7.46 8.33
C GLY A 90 -6.18 -8.61 8.90
N GLY A 91 -6.62 -8.51 10.17
CA GLY A 91 -7.47 -9.51 10.81
C GLY A 91 -7.07 -9.85 12.24
N VAL A 92 -7.65 -10.93 12.75
CA VAL A 92 -7.48 -11.39 14.14
C VAL A 92 -6.20 -12.19 14.39
N ASN A 93 -5.39 -12.43 13.36
CA ASN A 93 -4.18 -13.26 13.47
C ASN A 93 -3.11 -12.66 14.38
N SER A 94 -3.14 -11.34 14.59
CA SER A 94 -2.20 -10.60 15.44
C SER A 94 -2.71 -10.33 16.85
N MET A 95 -3.81 -10.93 17.27
CA MET A 95 -4.45 -10.64 18.56
C MET A 95 -3.59 -11.00 19.79
N ASN A 96 -2.51 -11.75 19.62
CA ASN A 96 -1.58 -12.08 20.69
C ASN A 96 -0.52 -10.99 20.91
N ASP A 97 -0.46 -9.99 20.07
CA ASP A 97 0.50 -8.89 20.16
C ASP A 97 -0.24 -7.59 20.49
N ILE A 98 -0.04 -7.09 21.71
CA ILE A 98 -0.69 -5.88 22.22
C ILE A 98 -0.37 -4.65 21.36
N THR A 99 0.79 -4.62 20.73
CA THR A 99 1.27 -3.47 19.96
C THR A 99 0.94 -3.54 18.47
N HIS A 100 0.48 -4.69 17.96
CA HIS A 100 0.26 -4.94 16.54
C HIS A 100 -1.13 -5.52 16.27
N ILE A 101 -2.15 -4.86 16.83
CA ILE A 101 -3.55 -5.25 16.63
C ILE A 101 -4.03 -4.73 15.28
N CYS A 102 -4.17 -5.64 14.31
CA CYS A 102 -4.52 -5.32 12.93
C CYS A 102 -6.05 -5.34 12.67
N LEU A 103 -6.82 -4.58 13.45
CA LEU A 103 -8.29 -4.57 13.40
C LEU A 103 -8.90 -3.23 13.00
N PHE A 104 -8.15 -2.13 13.12
CA PHE A 104 -8.68 -0.78 12.99
C PHE A 104 -8.62 -0.22 11.56
N ASP A 105 -7.96 -0.93 10.64
CA ASP A 105 -7.81 -0.54 9.24
C ASP A 105 -9.17 -0.40 8.54
N VAL A 106 -10.12 -1.30 8.78
CA VAL A 106 -11.43 -1.28 8.13
C VAL A 106 -12.21 0.00 8.46
N PRO A 107 -12.55 0.31 9.74
CA PRO A 107 -13.31 1.52 10.04
C PRO A 107 -12.55 2.79 9.65
N MET A 108 -11.23 2.80 9.79
CA MET A 108 -10.39 3.94 9.45
C MET A 108 -10.40 4.22 7.95
N LEU A 109 -10.07 3.24 7.13
CA LEU A 109 -9.94 3.43 5.67
C LEU A 109 -11.30 3.62 5.01
N CYS A 110 -12.36 2.94 5.48
CA CYS A 110 -13.71 3.14 4.98
C CYS A 110 -14.30 4.53 5.29
N SER A 111 -13.74 5.25 6.25
CA SER A 111 -14.17 6.61 6.57
C SER A 111 -13.55 7.70 5.66
N ILE A 112 -12.56 7.34 4.84
CA ILE A 112 -11.86 8.31 3.97
C ILE A 112 -12.60 8.47 2.65
N PRO A 113 -13.18 9.64 2.34
CA PRO A 113 -13.87 9.86 1.08
C PRO A 113 -12.92 9.76 -0.12
N GLY A 114 -13.35 9.06 -1.16
CA GLY A 114 -12.58 8.93 -2.40
C GLY A 114 -11.58 7.78 -2.43
N LEU A 115 -11.33 7.11 -1.30
CA LEU A 115 -10.54 5.88 -1.25
C LEU A 115 -11.41 4.68 -1.69
N ILE A 116 -10.90 3.86 -2.61
CA ILE A 116 -11.49 2.56 -2.91
C ILE A 116 -10.83 1.53 -1.99
N TYR A 117 -11.65 0.81 -1.22
CA TYR A 117 -11.17 -0.22 -0.29
C TYR A 117 -11.63 -1.60 -0.73
N LEU A 118 -10.68 -2.50 -1.00
CA LEU A 118 -10.92 -3.84 -1.52
C LEU A 118 -10.44 -4.89 -0.51
N ALA A 119 -11.15 -6.02 -0.43
CA ALA A 119 -10.81 -7.13 0.45
C ALA A 119 -11.02 -8.45 -0.31
N PRO A 120 -10.00 -8.96 -1.02
CA PRO A 120 -10.07 -10.24 -1.72
C PRO A 120 -10.20 -11.40 -0.74
N THR A 121 -10.89 -12.45 -1.15
CA THR A 121 -11.10 -13.68 -0.38
C THR A 121 -10.21 -14.84 -0.86
N THR A 122 -9.68 -14.73 -2.08
CA THR A 122 -8.76 -15.73 -2.67
C THR A 122 -7.51 -15.08 -3.25
N CYS A 123 -6.47 -15.88 -3.50
CA CYS A 123 -5.26 -15.41 -4.18
C CYS A 123 -5.56 -14.91 -5.59
N GLU A 124 -6.46 -15.56 -6.30
CA GLU A 124 -6.85 -15.18 -7.66
C GLU A 124 -7.52 -13.82 -7.67
N GLU A 125 -8.43 -13.58 -6.74
CA GLU A 125 -9.07 -12.26 -6.56
C GLU A 125 -8.05 -11.20 -6.21
N TYR A 126 -7.13 -11.50 -5.29
CA TYR A 126 -6.07 -10.55 -4.93
C TYR A 126 -5.25 -10.12 -6.14
N PHE A 127 -4.77 -11.07 -6.94
CA PHE A 127 -3.97 -10.72 -8.12
C PHE A 127 -4.79 -10.00 -9.21
N ALA A 128 -6.07 -10.33 -9.35
CA ALA A 128 -6.96 -9.63 -10.27
C ALA A 128 -7.18 -8.16 -9.80
N MET A 129 -7.48 -7.95 -8.53
CA MET A 129 -7.66 -6.63 -7.93
C MET A 129 -6.37 -5.82 -7.98
N LEU A 130 -5.22 -6.40 -7.62
CA LEU A 130 -3.93 -5.73 -7.68
C LEU A 130 -3.59 -5.28 -9.10
N ARG A 131 -3.77 -6.16 -10.09
CA ARG A 131 -3.54 -5.82 -11.50
C ARG A 131 -4.44 -4.68 -11.95
N TRP A 132 -5.73 -4.76 -11.66
CA TRP A 132 -6.68 -3.72 -11.99
C TRP A 132 -6.32 -2.40 -11.31
N SER A 133 -5.95 -2.43 -10.03
CA SER A 133 -5.56 -1.25 -9.27
C SER A 133 -4.32 -0.54 -9.82
N ILE A 134 -3.35 -1.30 -10.33
CA ILE A 134 -2.15 -0.74 -10.95
C ILE A 134 -2.46 -0.10 -12.33
N MET A 135 -3.42 -0.67 -13.07
CA MET A 135 -3.72 -0.24 -14.43
C MET A 135 -4.70 0.94 -14.52
N GLN A 136 -5.46 1.21 -13.46
CA GLN A 136 -6.37 2.35 -13.44
C GLN A 136 -5.63 3.64 -13.03
N ASP A 137 -6.12 4.79 -13.47
CA ASP A 137 -5.48 6.11 -13.31
C ASP A 137 -6.39 7.15 -12.63
N LYS A 138 -7.43 6.71 -11.91
CA LYS A 138 -8.49 7.60 -11.44
C LYS A 138 -8.52 7.82 -9.93
N LYS A 139 -8.25 6.79 -9.13
CA LYS A 139 -8.47 6.83 -7.68
C LYS A 139 -7.39 6.08 -6.91
N PRO A 140 -7.07 6.52 -5.69
CA PRO A 140 -6.27 5.72 -4.78
C PRO A 140 -7.06 4.48 -4.33
N ILE A 141 -6.35 3.37 -4.20
CA ILE A 141 -6.93 2.07 -3.84
C ILE A 141 -6.15 1.46 -2.70
N ALA A 142 -6.85 0.96 -1.69
CA ALA A 142 -6.29 0.11 -0.66
C ALA A 142 -6.82 -1.32 -0.81
N ILE A 143 -5.93 -2.30 -0.80
CA ILE A 143 -6.27 -3.74 -0.86
C ILE A 143 -5.86 -4.38 0.45
N ARG A 144 -6.82 -4.91 1.19
CA ARG A 144 -6.61 -5.57 2.47
C ARG A 144 -6.40 -7.06 2.30
N VAL A 145 -5.29 -7.57 2.79
CA VAL A 145 -5.01 -9.01 2.82
C VAL A 145 -4.66 -9.47 4.23
N PRO A 146 -5.06 -10.70 4.62
CA PRO A 146 -4.72 -11.30 5.91
C PRO A 146 -3.23 -11.42 6.14
#